data_7b8e02edb127d56ea33ba4a8100bd028
#
_entry.id   7b8e02edb127d56ea33ba4a8100bd028
#
_cell.length_a   1.000
_cell.length_b   1.000
_cell.length_c   1.000
_cell.angle_alpha   90.00
_cell.angle_beta   90.00
_cell.angle_gamma   90.00
#
_symmetry.space_group_name_H-M   'P 1'
#
loop_
_entity.id
_entity.type
_entity.pdbx_description
1 polymer ?
#
loop_
_entity_poly.entity_id
_entity_poly.type
_entity_poly.pdbx_seq_one_letter_code
_entity_poly.pdbx_strand_id
1 'polypeptide(L)'
;MERAQPKIPFVGLHAHSVAGSAFDGFGYPQEHMDFAYKNGMQALALTDHGNMNGLSYQVLHAKKMKAAGKEFKPIFGVEAYFVPSIKEWKEEYVRAKEDKKTAKKMAAEADKVTSEDEGASKRKSKNKINARRHIVLVALNQTGLSNIYKIVSDSHQGDNFYRYPRID
;
A
#
# COMPACT_ATOMS: atom_id res chain seq x y z
N MET A 1 -1.12 23.13 -24.70
CA MET A 1 -0.13 22.08 -25.00
C MET A 1 -0.85 20.95 -25.71
N GLU A 2 -0.37 20.56 -26.85
CA GLU A 2 -0.91 19.46 -27.64
C GLU A 2 -0.64 18.13 -26.92
N ARG A 3 -1.60 17.22 -26.98
CA ARG A 3 -1.50 15.90 -26.35
C ARG A 3 -0.55 15.01 -27.15
N ALA A 4 0.43 14.41 -26.51
CA ALA A 4 1.32 13.45 -27.16
C ALA A 4 0.53 12.23 -27.69
N GLN A 5 0.93 11.71 -28.82
CA GLN A 5 0.41 10.45 -29.35
C GLN A 5 1.38 9.34 -28.98
N PRO A 6 0.97 8.38 -28.14
CA PRO A 6 1.85 7.30 -27.73
C PRO A 6 2.11 6.36 -28.92
N LYS A 7 3.35 5.91 -29.06
CA LYS A 7 3.71 4.89 -30.07
C LYS A 7 3.05 3.54 -29.75
N ILE A 8 2.88 3.24 -28.47
CA ILE A 8 2.20 2.05 -27.95
C ILE A 8 1.18 2.51 -26.93
N PRO A 9 -0.10 2.13 -27.05
CA PRO A 9 -1.11 2.42 -26.04
C PRO A 9 -0.71 1.85 -24.69
N PHE A 10 -0.69 2.69 -23.66
CA PHE A 10 -0.35 2.27 -22.30
C PHE A 10 -1.36 2.82 -21.30
N VAL A 11 -1.76 1.99 -20.35
CA VAL A 11 -2.58 2.37 -19.20
C VAL A 11 -1.87 1.92 -17.94
N GLY A 12 -1.48 2.87 -17.09
CA GLY A 12 -0.89 2.57 -15.78
C GLY A 12 -1.95 2.02 -14.84
N LEU A 13 -1.73 0.81 -14.32
CA LEU A 13 -2.66 0.16 -13.37
C LEU A 13 -2.16 0.15 -11.93
N HIS A 14 -0.97 0.68 -11.66
CA HIS A 14 -0.35 0.75 -10.35
C HIS A 14 0.44 2.05 -10.22
N ALA A 15 -0.04 2.96 -9.42
CA ALA A 15 0.63 4.23 -9.12
C ALA A 15 0.21 4.73 -7.74
N HIS A 16 1.12 5.44 -7.07
CA HIS A 16 0.92 5.99 -5.74
C HIS A 16 0.91 7.52 -5.77
N SER A 17 0.02 8.10 -5.01
CA SER A 17 -0.05 9.54 -4.79
C SER A 17 0.38 9.92 -3.38
N VAL A 18 0.85 11.15 -3.20
CA VAL A 18 1.17 11.66 -1.86
C VAL A 18 -0.05 11.75 -0.94
N ALA A 19 -1.27 11.72 -1.49
CA ALA A 19 -2.51 11.80 -0.72
C ALA A 19 -2.76 10.53 0.13
N GLY A 20 -2.30 9.37 -0.34
CA GLY A 20 -2.48 8.09 0.34
C GLY A 20 -1.18 7.34 0.65
N SER A 21 -0.09 7.67 -0.04
CA SER A 21 1.20 6.98 0.04
C SER A 21 2.34 7.99 0.22
N ALA A 22 2.32 8.74 1.32
CA ALA A 22 3.22 9.87 1.56
C ALA A 22 4.72 9.54 1.54
N PHE A 23 5.11 8.26 1.71
CA PHE A 23 6.54 7.87 1.76
C PHE A 23 7.12 7.52 0.40
N ASP A 24 6.29 7.12 -0.57
CA ASP A 24 6.70 6.67 -1.90
C ASP A 24 5.82 7.22 -3.03
N GLY A 25 4.71 7.85 -2.71
CA GLY A 25 3.89 8.57 -3.66
C GLY A 25 4.57 9.85 -4.15
N PHE A 26 4.44 10.15 -5.43
CA PHE A 26 4.99 11.35 -6.05
C PHE A 26 3.88 12.20 -6.67
N GLY A 27 3.63 13.37 -6.10
CA GLY A 27 2.58 14.28 -6.57
C GLY A 27 1.16 13.88 -6.11
N TYR A 28 0.23 14.80 -6.29
CA TYR A 28 -1.18 14.59 -6.01
C TYR A 28 -1.90 13.85 -7.15
N PRO A 29 -3.06 13.24 -6.90
CA PRO A 29 -3.83 12.51 -7.92
C PRO A 29 -4.07 13.28 -9.21
N GLN A 30 -4.37 14.58 -9.13
CA GLN A 30 -4.60 15.43 -10.30
C GLN A 30 -3.34 15.62 -11.15
N GLU A 31 -2.17 15.69 -10.54
CA GLU A 31 -0.88 15.82 -11.25
C GLU A 31 -0.56 14.54 -12.03
N HIS A 32 -0.81 13.37 -11.41
CA HIS A 32 -0.69 12.09 -12.09
C HIS A 32 -1.62 11.97 -13.30
N MET A 33 -2.88 12.40 -13.15
CA MET A 33 -3.87 12.36 -14.25
C MET A 33 -3.50 13.31 -15.37
N ASP A 34 -3.05 14.53 -15.06
CA ASP A 34 -2.60 15.49 -16.05
C ASP A 34 -1.34 15.02 -16.79
N PHE A 35 -0.39 14.44 -16.06
CA PHE A 35 0.80 13.85 -16.66
C PHE A 35 0.45 12.69 -17.60
N ALA A 36 -0.38 11.76 -17.14
CA ALA A 36 -0.84 10.63 -17.95
C ALA A 36 -1.54 11.11 -19.23
N TYR A 37 -2.46 12.07 -19.10
CA TYR A 37 -3.17 12.64 -20.25
C TYR A 37 -2.23 13.32 -21.24
N LYS A 38 -1.29 14.17 -20.77
CA LYS A 38 -0.30 14.85 -21.61
C LYS A 38 0.57 13.89 -22.39
N ASN A 39 0.89 12.73 -21.78
CA ASN A 39 1.69 11.67 -22.39
C ASN A 39 0.87 10.66 -23.20
N GLY A 40 -0.38 10.98 -23.53
CA GLY A 40 -1.20 10.18 -24.44
C GLY A 40 -1.94 9.02 -23.81
N MET A 41 -1.79 8.77 -22.50
CA MET A 41 -2.57 7.74 -21.81
C MET A 41 -4.05 8.11 -21.80
N GLN A 42 -4.91 7.12 -21.95
CA GLN A 42 -6.36 7.31 -21.90
C GLN A 42 -6.95 7.06 -20.51
N ALA A 43 -6.19 6.38 -19.64
CA ALA A 43 -6.61 6.04 -18.29
C ALA A 43 -5.39 5.88 -17.37
N LEU A 44 -5.63 5.98 -16.07
CA LEU A 44 -4.63 5.69 -15.02
C LEU A 44 -5.34 5.19 -13.77
N ALA A 45 -4.81 4.14 -13.15
CA ALA A 45 -5.20 3.74 -11.81
C ALA A 45 -4.30 4.40 -10.76
N LEU A 46 -4.90 4.91 -9.70
CA LEU A 46 -4.20 5.22 -8.45
C LEU A 46 -4.57 4.16 -7.41
N THR A 47 -3.55 3.59 -6.82
CA THR A 47 -3.65 2.41 -5.95
C THR A 47 -2.75 2.62 -4.74
N ASP A 48 -3.09 3.60 -3.93
CA ASP A 48 -2.35 3.95 -2.72
C ASP A 48 -2.30 2.80 -1.71
N HIS A 49 -1.29 2.77 -0.85
CA HIS A 49 -1.04 1.70 0.10
C HIS A 49 -2.12 1.60 1.20
N GLY A 50 -2.95 0.57 1.13
CA GLY A 50 -3.94 0.22 2.15
C GLY A 50 -5.05 1.25 2.36
N ASN A 51 -5.17 2.26 1.51
CA ASN A 51 -6.19 3.30 1.63
C ASN A 51 -6.58 3.89 0.27
N MET A 52 -7.64 4.70 0.28
CA MET A 52 -8.15 5.41 -0.91
C MET A 52 -8.25 6.93 -0.68
N ASN A 53 -7.32 7.51 0.07
CA ASN A 53 -7.37 8.94 0.42
C ASN A 53 -7.28 9.86 -0.80
N GLY A 54 -6.66 9.41 -1.88
CA GLY A 54 -6.57 10.12 -3.15
C GLY A 54 -7.85 10.14 -3.99
N LEU A 55 -8.87 9.33 -3.64
CA LEU A 55 -10.05 9.12 -4.48
C LEU A 55 -10.84 10.39 -4.76
N SER A 56 -11.09 11.22 -3.75
CA SER A 56 -11.86 12.47 -3.91
C SER A 56 -11.19 13.43 -4.89
N TYR A 57 -9.87 13.54 -4.82
CA TYR A 57 -9.09 14.35 -5.77
C TYR A 57 -9.21 13.82 -7.19
N GLN A 58 -9.12 12.48 -7.36
CA GLN A 58 -9.30 11.83 -8.67
C GLN A 58 -10.66 12.13 -9.28
N VAL A 59 -11.74 11.93 -8.49
CA VAL A 59 -13.12 12.16 -8.95
C VAL A 59 -13.35 13.62 -9.35
N LEU A 60 -12.93 14.55 -8.48
CA LEU A 60 -13.10 15.98 -8.74
C LEU A 60 -12.29 16.42 -9.96
N HIS A 61 -11.07 15.94 -10.12
CA HIS A 61 -10.23 16.29 -11.26
C HIS A 61 -10.75 15.68 -12.57
N ALA A 62 -11.23 14.44 -12.53
CA ALA A 62 -11.86 13.82 -13.71
C ALA A 62 -13.08 14.61 -14.22
N LYS A 63 -13.91 15.14 -13.30
CA LYS A 63 -15.01 16.03 -13.66
C LYS A 63 -14.53 17.31 -14.34
N LYS A 64 -13.45 17.94 -13.84
CA LYS A 64 -12.82 19.12 -14.44
C LYS A 64 -12.25 18.82 -15.82
N MET A 65 -11.55 17.70 -15.98
CA MET A 65 -11.00 17.25 -17.25
C MET A 65 -12.13 17.07 -18.28
N LYS A 66 -13.21 16.37 -17.91
CA LYS A 66 -14.39 16.17 -18.77
C LYS A 66 -15.04 17.48 -19.18
N ALA A 67 -15.22 18.41 -18.24
CA ALA A 67 -15.75 19.76 -18.54
C ALA A 67 -14.86 20.56 -19.50
N ALA A 68 -13.55 20.30 -19.49
CA ALA A 68 -12.58 20.90 -20.41
C ALA A 68 -12.43 20.12 -21.73
N GLY A 69 -13.32 19.18 -22.04
CA GLY A 69 -13.28 18.38 -23.27
C GLY A 69 -12.13 17.36 -23.32
N LYS A 70 -11.49 17.06 -22.19
CA LYS A 70 -10.42 16.08 -22.11
C LYS A 70 -11.00 14.72 -21.75
N GLU A 71 -10.97 13.78 -22.68
CA GLU A 71 -11.37 12.40 -22.41
C GLU A 71 -10.26 11.66 -21.67
N PHE A 72 -10.52 11.34 -20.42
CA PHE A 72 -9.61 10.58 -19.56
C PHE A 72 -10.40 9.74 -18.55
N LYS A 73 -10.04 8.46 -18.41
CA LYS A 73 -10.72 7.51 -17.52
C LYS A 73 -9.91 7.32 -16.24
N PRO A 74 -10.34 7.85 -15.08
CA PRO A 74 -9.77 7.45 -13.82
C PRO A 74 -10.15 6.00 -13.52
N ILE A 75 -9.19 5.21 -13.05
CA ILE A 75 -9.40 3.86 -12.55
C ILE A 75 -9.16 3.91 -11.05
N PHE A 76 -10.10 3.40 -10.27
CA PHE A 76 -10.05 3.44 -8.81
C PHE A 76 -9.57 2.11 -8.27
N GLY A 77 -8.63 2.14 -7.34
CA GLY A 77 -8.08 0.94 -6.76
C GLY A 77 -7.36 1.19 -5.44
N VAL A 78 -6.76 0.14 -4.92
CA VAL A 78 -5.93 0.14 -3.71
C VAL A 78 -4.82 -0.90 -3.86
N GLU A 79 -3.66 -0.62 -3.33
CA GLU A 79 -2.64 -1.64 -3.08
C GLU A 79 -2.77 -2.12 -1.65
N ALA A 80 -3.37 -3.29 -1.47
CA ALA A 80 -3.64 -3.86 -0.16
C ALA A 80 -2.45 -4.70 0.35
N TYR A 81 -2.27 -4.74 1.66
CA TYR A 81 -1.31 -5.64 2.32
C TYR A 81 -1.96 -7.00 2.53
N PHE A 82 -1.48 -8.00 1.82
CA PHE A 82 -2.05 -9.34 1.80
C PHE A 82 -1.29 -10.30 2.69
N VAL A 83 -2.03 -11.11 3.43
CA VAL A 83 -1.55 -12.30 4.16
C VAL A 83 -2.45 -13.49 3.84
N PRO A 84 -1.93 -14.73 3.79
CA PRO A 84 -2.76 -15.91 3.49
C PRO A 84 -3.86 -16.18 4.51
N SER A 85 -3.64 -15.80 5.76
CA SER A 85 -4.61 -15.89 6.86
C SER A 85 -4.23 -14.90 7.95
N ILE A 86 -5.13 -14.00 8.30
CA ILE A 86 -4.95 -13.03 9.39
C ILE A 86 -4.82 -13.74 10.73
N LYS A 87 -5.60 -14.81 10.94
CA LYS A 87 -5.54 -15.63 12.15
C LYS A 87 -4.15 -16.24 12.35
N GLU A 88 -3.63 -16.94 11.34
CA GLU A 88 -2.30 -17.56 11.41
C GLU A 88 -1.20 -16.52 11.56
N TRP A 89 -1.30 -15.42 10.82
CA TRP A 89 -0.36 -14.31 10.94
C TRP A 89 -0.31 -13.78 12.38
N LYS A 90 -1.47 -13.61 13.02
CA LYS A 90 -1.58 -13.12 14.41
C LYS A 90 -0.96 -14.09 15.39
N GLU A 91 -1.24 -15.38 15.27
CA GLU A 91 -0.68 -16.43 16.11
C GLU A 91 0.86 -16.47 16.01
N GLU A 92 1.39 -16.42 14.79
CA GLU A 92 2.84 -16.34 14.56
C GLU A 92 3.46 -15.05 15.12
N TYR A 93 2.77 -13.91 14.97
CA TYR A 93 3.22 -12.63 15.50
C TYR A 93 3.33 -12.64 17.02
N VAL A 94 2.32 -13.18 17.74
CA VAL A 94 2.32 -13.31 19.20
C VAL A 94 3.47 -14.20 19.65
N ARG A 95 3.63 -15.38 19.04
CA ARG A 95 4.72 -16.32 19.32
C ARG A 95 6.09 -15.67 19.16
N ALA A 96 6.33 -14.99 18.03
CA ALA A 96 7.60 -14.31 17.78
C ALA A 96 7.87 -13.15 18.75
N LYS A 97 6.85 -12.53 19.31
CA LYS A 97 6.97 -11.49 20.33
C LYS A 97 7.37 -12.09 21.66
N GLU A 98 6.81 -13.24 22.02
CA GLU A 98 7.14 -13.97 23.24
C GLU A 98 8.57 -14.52 23.20
N ASP A 99 8.97 -15.15 22.08
CA ASP A 99 10.34 -15.63 21.86
C ASP A 99 11.39 -14.52 22.03
N LYS A 100 11.11 -13.33 21.46
CA LYS A 100 11.98 -12.16 21.61
C LYS A 100 12.06 -11.67 23.06
N LYS A 101 10.95 -11.72 23.80
CA LYS A 101 10.92 -11.32 25.21
C LYS A 101 11.75 -12.27 26.06
N THR A 102 11.63 -13.57 25.79
CA THR A 102 12.39 -14.64 26.48
C THR A 102 13.90 -14.53 26.17
N ALA A 103 14.24 -14.39 24.87
CA ALA A 103 15.64 -14.22 24.46
C ALA A 103 16.27 -12.96 25.07
N LYS A 104 15.53 -11.86 25.19
CA LYS A 104 16.01 -10.63 25.82
C LYS A 104 16.21 -10.79 27.33
N LYS A 105 15.36 -11.57 28.01
CA LYS A 105 15.54 -11.90 29.46
C LYS A 105 16.79 -12.74 29.66
N MET A 106 16.96 -13.81 28.86
CA MET A 106 18.14 -14.67 28.94
C MET A 106 19.44 -13.92 28.66
N ALA A 107 19.46 -13.00 27.66
CA ALA A 107 20.62 -12.17 27.40
C ALA A 107 20.94 -11.20 28.54
N ALA A 108 19.92 -10.59 29.16
CA ALA A 108 20.12 -9.69 30.31
C ALA A 108 20.55 -10.44 31.58
N GLU A 109 20.23 -11.72 31.74
CA GLU A 109 20.72 -12.58 32.81
C GLU A 109 22.16 -13.05 32.54
N ALA A 110 22.51 -13.32 31.28
CA ALA A 110 23.87 -13.69 30.89
C ALA A 110 24.85 -12.51 31.03
N ASP A 111 24.45 -11.27 30.66
CA ASP A 111 25.28 -10.05 30.84
C ASP A 111 25.57 -9.72 32.29
N LYS A 112 24.79 -10.25 33.24
CA LYS A 112 25.09 -10.12 34.66
C LYS A 112 26.24 -11.04 35.15
N VAL A 113 26.65 -12.01 34.33
CA VAL A 113 27.62 -13.04 34.67
C VAL A 113 28.96 -12.87 33.94
N THR A 114 29.02 -12.13 32.84
CA THR A 114 30.25 -11.94 32.06
C THR A 114 30.43 -10.49 31.64
N SER A 115 31.42 -9.81 32.22
CA SER A 115 32.10 -8.68 31.63
C SER A 115 33.15 -9.23 30.67
N GLU A 116 33.05 -8.86 29.40
CA GLU A 116 34.11 -8.67 28.42
C GLU A 116 33.72 -9.18 27.04
N ASP A 117 33.72 -8.19 26.13
CA ASP A 117 34.09 -8.17 24.72
C ASP A 117 33.66 -9.32 23.80
N GLU A 118 32.82 -8.96 22.83
CA GLU A 118 33.02 -9.22 21.40
C GLU A 118 31.88 -8.67 20.54
N GLY A 119 32.24 -7.74 19.65
CA GLY A 119 31.38 -7.16 18.65
C GLY A 119 31.00 -8.15 17.54
N ALA A 120 29.97 -8.93 17.75
CA ALA A 120 29.37 -9.75 16.74
C ALA A 120 28.14 -9.05 16.14
N SER A 121 28.28 -8.50 14.94
CA SER A 121 27.19 -8.05 14.08
C SER A 121 26.18 -9.17 13.86
N LYS A 122 25.16 -9.25 14.71
CA LYS A 122 24.03 -10.18 14.53
C LYS A 122 23.25 -9.75 13.28
N ARG A 123 23.46 -10.45 12.16
CA ARG A 123 22.56 -10.38 11.01
C ARG A 123 21.13 -10.61 11.51
N LYS A 124 20.31 -9.54 11.51
CA LYS A 124 18.90 -9.63 11.85
C LYS A 124 18.27 -10.62 10.86
N SER A 125 17.92 -11.81 11.31
CA SER A 125 17.06 -12.73 10.57
C SER A 125 15.82 -11.96 10.14
N LYS A 126 15.60 -11.84 8.82
CA LYS A 126 14.38 -11.23 8.29
C LYS A 126 13.20 -12.09 8.77
N ASN A 127 12.46 -11.58 9.75
CA ASN A 127 11.33 -12.27 10.32
C ASN A 127 10.28 -12.45 9.21
N LYS A 128 10.04 -13.67 8.74
CA LYS A 128 9.09 -14.00 7.67
C LYS A 128 7.67 -13.46 7.95
N ILE A 129 7.33 -13.31 9.23
CA ILE A 129 6.05 -12.77 9.72
C ILE A 129 5.82 -11.32 9.31
N ASN A 130 6.88 -10.54 9.15
CA ASN A 130 6.81 -9.16 8.69
C ASN A 130 6.98 -9.03 7.17
N ALA A 131 7.03 -10.13 6.43
CA ALA A 131 7.05 -10.08 4.97
C ALA A 131 5.73 -9.49 4.49
N ARG A 132 5.81 -8.29 3.95
CA ARG A 132 4.66 -7.62 3.31
C ARG A 132 4.51 -8.21 1.93
N ARG A 133 3.34 -8.73 1.64
CA ARG A 133 2.92 -9.05 0.30
C ARG A 133 1.89 -8.00 -0.10
N HIS A 134 1.98 -7.53 -1.31
CA HIS A 134 1.09 -6.52 -1.84
C HIS A 134 0.23 -7.13 -2.93
N ILE A 135 -1.03 -6.71 -2.99
CA ILE A 135 -1.96 -7.04 -4.04
C ILE A 135 -2.66 -5.78 -4.52
N VAL A 136 -2.64 -5.56 -5.81
CA VAL A 136 -3.35 -4.44 -6.42
C VAL A 136 -4.77 -4.87 -6.77
N LEU A 137 -5.75 -4.16 -6.23
CA LEU A 137 -7.16 -4.33 -6.51
C LEU A 137 -7.68 -3.10 -7.26
N VAL A 138 -8.31 -3.30 -8.41
CA VAL A 138 -8.92 -2.23 -9.20
C VAL A 138 -10.40 -2.49 -9.41
N ALA A 139 -11.22 -1.44 -9.33
CA ALA A 139 -12.66 -1.54 -9.51
C ALA A 139 -13.02 -1.59 -10.99
N LEU A 140 -13.74 -2.61 -11.43
CA LEU A 140 -14.26 -2.72 -12.78
C LEU A 140 -15.57 -1.94 -12.96
N ASN A 141 -16.34 -1.79 -11.88
CA ASN A 141 -17.64 -1.13 -11.86
C ASN A 141 -17.96 -0.61 -10.46
N GLN A 142 -19.15 -0.02 -10.26
CA GLN A 142 -19.58 0.55 -8.99
C GLN A 142 -19.66 -0.49 -7.86
N THR A 143 -20.07 -1.71 -8.16
CA THR A 143 -20.10 -2.82 -7.17
C THR A 143 -18.68 -3.16 -6.71
N GLY A 144 -17.75 -3.27 -7.67
CA GLY A 144 -16.32 -3.50 -7.36
C GLY A 144 -15.75 -2.40 -6.49
N LEU A 145 -16.07 -1.13 -6.79
CA LEU A 145 -15.64 0.00 -5.96
C LEU A 145 -16.21 -0.07 -4.53
N SER A 146 -17.50 -0.40 -4.41
CA SER A 146 -18.13 -0.59 -3.09
C SER A 146 -17.51 -1.74 -2.30
N ASN A 147 -17.09 -2.82 -2.97
CA ASN A 147 -16.38 -3.93 -2.34
C ASN A 147 -14.98 -3.51 -1.87
N ILE A 148 -14.24 -2.72 -2.67
CA ILE A 148 -12.94 -2.19 -2.25
C ILE A 148 -13.10 -1.29 -1.01
N TYR A 149 -14.13 -0.46 -0.91
CA TYR A 149 -14.41 0.32 0.31
C TYR A 149 -14.59 -0.55 1.54
N LYS A 150 -15.33 -1.66 1.43
CA LYS A 150 -15.52 -2.61 2.53
C LYS A 150 -14.18 -3.24 2.92
N ILE A 151 -13.44 -3.75 1.95
CA ILE A 151 -12.11 -4.36 2.15
C ILE A 151 -11.17 -3.39 2.87
N VAL A 152 -11.09 -2.14 2.42
CA VAL A 152 -10.26 -1.12 3.05
C VAL A 152 -10.76 -0.82 4.46
N SER A 153 -12.07 -0.68 4.67
CA SER A 153 -12.63 -0.41 6.01
C SER A 153 -12.34 -1.56 6.98
N ASP A 154 -12.56 -2.79 6.54
CA ASP A 154 -12.34 -3.99 7.36
C ASP A 154 -10.85 -4.16 7.70
N SER A 155 -9.96 -3.87 6.76
CA SER A 155 -8.50 -3.95 6.98
C SER A 155 -7.97 -3.01 8.05
N HIS A 156 -8.71 -1.93 8.37
CA HIS A 156 -8.37 -0.98 9.42
C HIS A 156 -9.01 -1.30 10.78
N GLN A 157 -9.71 -2.42 10.91
CA GLN A 157 -10.42 -2.78 12.13
C GLN A 157 -9.82 -4.02 12.81
N GLY A 158 -9.98 -4.07 14.15
CA GLY A 158 -9.68 -5.24 14.96
C GLY A 158 -8.29 -5.84 14.69
N ASP A 159 -8.28 -7.14 14.47
CA ASP A 159 -7.06 -7.93 14.26
C ASP A 159 -6.42 -7.74 12.87
N ASN A 160 -7.14 -7.14 11.93
CA ASN A 160 -6.65 -6.87 10.60
C ASN A 160 -5.62 -5.73 10.59
N PHE A 161 -5.69 -4.83 11.58
CA PHE A 161 -4.79 -3.70 11.69
C PHE A 161 -3.72 -3.89 12.78
N TYR A 162 -2.48 -3.99 12.33
CA TYR A 162 -1.32 -3.81 13.19
C TYR A 162 -0.19 -3.16 12.40
N ARG A 163 0.10 -1.89 12.67
CA ARG A 163 0.99 -1.00 11.90
C ARG A 163 0.56 -0.80 10.44
N TYR A 164 -0.03 -1.83 9.81
CA TYR A 164 -0.53 -1.81 8.44
C TYR A 164 -1.90 -2.50 8.39
N PRO A 165 -2.82 -2.00 7.55
CA PRO A 165 -4.11 -2.66 7.31
C PRO A 165 -3.88 -3.92 6.44
N ARG A 166 -4.36 -5.09 6.90
CA ARG A 166 -4.18 -6.38 6.21
C ARG A 166 -5.50 -6.94 5.73
N ILE A 167 -5.40 -7.72 4.66
CA ILE A 167 -6.48 -8.53 4.12
C ILE A 167 -5.99 -9.98 3.94
N ASP A 168 -6.91 -10.95 3.91
CA ASP A 168 -6.70 -12.36 3.60
C ASP A 168 -7.71 -12.91 2.57
#